data_e68c3f29a38746c0c867d1514300eff6
#
_entry.id   e68c3f29a38746c0c867d1514300eff6
#
_cell.length_a   1.000
_cell.length_b   1.000
_cell.length_c   1.000
_cell.angle_alpha   90.00
_cell.angle_beta   90.00
_cell.angle_gamma   90.00
#
_symmetry.space_group_name_H-M   'P 1'
#
loop_
_entity.id
_entity.type
_entity.pdbx_description
1 polymer ?
#
loop_
_entity_poly.entity_id
_entity_poly.type
_entity_poly.pdbx_seq_one_letter_code
_entity_poly.pdbx_strand_id
1 'polypeptide(L)'
;MADRTGGEPQIDGRSTRWDEHKAQRQGELVDAAVALIEEEGARFRVQRLAERVGLSRSVLYRHFKDRATLDELIRRRVVESFMRRMEPTLTFDGTIEESVERVVGAHLDWVAQHPRLYAYMGVGEHAMGDGSLVADTKTAIALMLSERFGDVLKALGVREASIRSVAVGIVGFVDTAVNQWAGDTEREVSEEELRAMLCRSVWAVLDATLRDLGVELSPQQRVSDLEGAPAH
;
A
#
# COMPACT_ATOMS: atom_id res chain seq x y z
N MET A 1 -48.07 -30.63 -23.44
CA MET A 1 -46.96 -31.02 -22.58
C MET A 1 -45.69 -30.71 -23.36
N ALA A 2 -45.16 -29.50 -23.15
CA ALA A 2 -44.02 -28.98 -23.91
C ALA A 2 -42.87 -28.79 -22.91
N ASP A 3 -41.86 -29.61 -23.17
CA ASP A 3 -40.56 -29.63 -22.47
C ASP A 3 -39.77 -28.40 -22.92
N ARG A 4 -39.46 -27.49 -21.97
CA ARG A 4 -38.53 -26.36 -22.15
C ARG A 4 -37.24 -26.71 -21.46
N THR A 5 -36.34 -27.38 -22.12
CA THR A 5 -34.95 -27.50 -21.76
C THR A 5 -34.30 -26.12 -21.86
N GLY A 6 -34.03 -25.48 -20.69
CA GLY A 6 -33.23 -24.29 -20.58
C GLY A 6 -31.77 -24.61 -20.88
N GLY A 7 -31.27 -24.11 -22.03
CA GLY A 7 -29.85 -24.12 -22.34
C GLY A 7 -29.11 -23.17 -21.45
N GLU A 8 -28.16 -23.67 -20.66
CA GLU A 8 -27.17 -22.86 -19.96
C GLU A 8 -26.34 -22.05 -20.99
N PRO A 9 -25.99 -20.79 -20.74
CA PRO A 9 -25.16 -20.01 -21.63
C PRO A 9 -23.76 -20.62 -21.66
N GLN A 10 -23.42 -21.25 -22.78
CA GLN A 10 -22.08 -21.73 -23.07
C GLN A 10 -21.14 -20.53 -23.17
N ILE A 11 -20.29 -20.33 -22.15
CA ILE A 11 -19.24 -19.30 -22.15
C ILE A 11 -18.28 -19.63 -23.28
N ASP A 12 -18.24 -18.77 -24.32
CA ASP A 12 -17.41 -18.97 -25.49
C ASP A 12 -15.91 -18.84 -25.09
N GLY A 13 -15.19 -19.94 -25.04
CA GLY A 13 -13.78 -20.02 -24.69
C GLY A 13 -12.83 -19.24 -25.63
N ARG A 14 -13.34 -18.67 -26.72
CA ARG A 14 -12.60 -17.74 -27.59
C ARG A 14 -12.63 -16.31 -27.02
N SER A 15 -13.76 -15.88 -26.47
CA SER A 15 -13.94 -14.59 -25.82
C SER A 15 -13.01 -14.50 -24.59
N THR A 16 -13.00 -15.52 -23.74
CA THR A 16 -12.18 -15.57 -22.52
C THR A 16 -10.68 -15.48 -22.84
N ARG A 17 -10.21 -16.21 -23.84
CA ARG A 17 -8.80 -16.19 -24.26
C ARG A 17 -8.37 -14.82 -24.83
N TRP A 18 -9.26 -14.16 -25.55
CA TRP A 18 -8.98 -12.84 -26.14
C TRP A 18 -8.92 -11.76 -25.06
N ASP A 19 -9.80 -11.84 -24.07
CA ASP A 19 -9.81 -10.95 -22.91
C ASP A 19 -8.58 -11.15 -22.02
N GLU A 20 -8.13 -12.39 -21.82
CA GLU A 20 -6.89 -12.70 -21.11
C GLU A 20 -5.65 -12.10 -21.82
N HIS A 21 -5.54 -12.28 -23.15
CA HIS A 21 -4.44 -11.68 -23.91
C HIS A 21 -4.44 -10.16 -23.86
N LYS A 22 -5.62 -9.54 -23.89
CA LYS A 22 -5.78 -8.09 -23.78
C LYS A 22 -5.36 -7.60 -22.41
N ALA A 23 -5.78 -8.28 -21.33
CA ALA A 23 -5.42 -7.95 -19.96
C ALA A 23 -3.90 -8.13 -19.73
N GLN A 24 -3.31 -9.21 -20.23
CA GLN A 24 -1.88 -9.43 -20.17
C GLN A 24 -1.10 -8.30 -20.86
N ARG A 25 -1.49 -7.97 -22.09
CA ARG A 25 -0.83 -6.88 -22.84
C ARG A 25 -0.97 -5.53 -22.15
N GLN A 26 -2.14 -5.25 -21.56
CA GLN A 26 -2.36 -4.05 -20.76
C GLN A 26 -1.43 -4.03 -19.54
N GLY A 27 -1.24 -5.15 -18.86
CA GLY A 27 -0.29 -5.30 -17.75
C GLY A 27 1.15 -4.99 -18.17
N GLU A 28 1.62 -5.54 -19.30
CA GLU A 28 2.97 -5.27 -19.83
C GLU A 28 3.19 -3.78 -20.13
N LEU A 29 2.17 -3.10 -20.66
CA LEU A 29 2.24 -1.67 -20.94
C LEU A 29 2.29 -0.84 -19.66
N VAL A 30 1.57 -1.24 -18.62
CA VAL A 30 1.61 -0.60 -17.30
C VAL A 30 3.00 -0.81 -16.66
N ASP A 31 3.56 -2.01 -16.74
CA ASP A 31 4.91 -2.30 -16.23
C ASP A 31 5.98 -1.46 -16.94
N ALA A 32 5.87 -1.32 -18.27
CA ALA A 32 6.75 -0.43 -19.04
C ALA A 32 6.61 1.04 -18.61
N ALA A 33 5.41 1.48 -18.25
CA ALA A 33 5.17 2.83 -17.75
C ALA A 33 5.76 3.04 -16.35
N VAL A 34 5.64 2.07 -15.44
CA VAL A 34 6.27 2.08 -14.11
C VAL A 34 7.79 2.19 -14.25
N ALA A 35 8.40 1.37 -15.12
CA ALA A 35 9.84 1.44 -15.38
C ALA A 35 10.26 2.80 -15.95
N LEU A 36 9.44 3.40 -16.82
CA LEU A 36 9.70 4.72 -17.38
C LEU A 36 9.65 5.82 -16.32
N ILE A 37 8.72 5.73 -15.36
CA ILE A 37 8.66 6.66 -14.23
C ILE A 37 9.89 6.54 -13.35
N GLU A 38 10.39 5.32 -13.11
CA GLU A 38 11.63 5.10 -12.37
C GLU A 38 12.84 5.74 -13.06
N GLU A 39 12.87 5.75 -14.38
CA GLU A 39 13.99 6.29 -15.16
C GLU A 39 13.89 7.80 -15.40
N GLU A 40 12.72 8.31 -15.77
CA GLU A 40 12.50 9.69 -16.23
C GLU A 40 11.76 10.58 -15.24
N GLY A 41 11.13 9.98 -14.21
CA GLY A 41 10.38 10.68 -13.17
C GLY A 41 8.88 10.78 -13.45
N ALA A 42 8.18 11.37 -12.47
CA ALA A 42 6.71 11.39 -12.38
C ALA A 42 5.98 12.06 -13.55
N ARG A 43 6.67 12.94 -14.30
CA ARG A 43 6.07 13.70 -15.41
C ARG A 43 6.40 13.11 -16.79
N PHE A 44 6.47 11.79 -16.92
CA PHE A 44 6.72 11.16 -18.21
C PHE A 44 5.62 11.48 -19.24
N ARG A 45 6.01 11.51 -20.52
CA ARG A 45 5.08 11.74 -21.64
C ARG A 45 4.62 10.39 -22.21
N VAL A 46 3.30 10.27 -22.51
CA VAL A 46 2.73 9.06 -23.15
C VAL A 46 3.43 8.72 -24.47
N GLN A 47 3.96 9.72 -25.16
CA GLN A 47 4.76 9.51 -26.37
C GLN A 47 6.03 8.68 -26.07
N ARG A 48 6.71 8.95 -24.96
CA ARG A 48 7.90 8.19 -24.54
C ARG A 48 7.56 6.73 -24.23
N LEU A 49 6.40 6.50 -23.59
CA LEU A 49 5.90 5.14 -23.37
C LEU A 49 5.64 4.42 -24.70
N ALA A 50 4.96 5.07 -25.64
CA ALA A 50 4.67 4.50 -26.95
C ALA A 50 5.97 4.13 -27.72
N GLU A 51 6.96 5.01 -27.71
CA GLU A 51 8.29 4.77 -28.30
C GLU A 51 8.99 3.58 -27.65
N ARG A 52 8.98 3.51 -26.31
CA ARG A 52 9.61 2.43 -25.54
C ARG A 52 9.05 1.05 -25.87
N VAL A 53 7.72 0.97 -26.04
CA VAL A 53 7.03 -0.30 -26.33
C VAL A 53 6.86 -0.60 -27.82
N GLY A 54 7.42 0.25 -28.71
CA GLY A 54 7.35 0.08 -30.17
C GLY A 54 5.94 0.25 -30.75
N LEU A 55 5.08 1.05 -30.11
CA LEU A 55 3.70 1.29 -30.52
C LEU A 55 3.50 2.75 -30.95
N SER A 56 2.53 3.01 -31.83
CA SER A 56 2.04 4.38 -32.01
C SER A 56 1.17 4.80 -30.84
N ARG A 57 1.09 6.10 -30.56
CA ARG A 57 0.22 6.66 -29.52
C ARG A 57 -1.24 6.24 -29.69
N SER A 58 -1.74 6.16 -30.92
CA SER A 58 -3.11 5.73 -31.21
C SER A 58 -3.34 4.25 -30.88
N VAL A 59 -2.33 3.41 -31.08
CA VAL A 59 -2.39 1.98 -30.69
C VAL A 59 -2.37 1.84 -29.17
N LEU A 60 -1.55 2.62 -28.48
CA LEU A 60 -1.51 2.64 -27.02
C LEU A 60 -2.90 2.99 -26.43
N TYR A 61 -3.58 4.03 -26.94
CA TYR A 61 -4.92 4.41 -26.47
C TYR A 61 -6.04 3.44 -26.87
N ARG A 62 -5.78 2.40 -27.64
CA ARG A 62 -6.72 1.27 -27.78
C ARG A 62 -6.69 0.32 -26.59
N HIS A 63 -5.60 0.32 -25.82
CA HIS A 63 -5.50 -0.44 -24.57
C HIS A 63 -6.02 0.32 -23.37
N PHE A 64 -5.99 1.67 -23.41
CA PHE A 64 -6.46 2.53 -22.33
C PHE A 64 -7.47 3.53 -22.88
N LYS A 65 -8.58 3.69 -22.19
CA LYS A 65 -9.64 4.62 -22.61
C LYS A 65 -9.10 6.05 -22.78
N ASP A 66 -8.30 6.49 -21.82
CA ASP A 66 -7.71 7.81 -21.72
C ASP A 66 -6.45 7.81 -20.84
N ARG A 67 -5.84 8.97 -20.67
CA ARG A 67 -4.67 9.14 -19.81
C ARG A 67 -5.01 8.85 -18.34
N ALA A 68 -6.17 9.24 -17.86
CA ALA A 68 -6.58 9.03 -16.47
C ALA A 68 -6.66 7.53 -16.12
N THR A 69 -7.24 6.73 -17.03
CA THR A 69 -7.28 5.26 -16.88
C THR A 69 -5.87 4.65 -16.83
N LEU A 70 -4.94 5.12 -17.68
CA LEU A 70 -3.56 4.68 -17.63
C LEU A 70 -2.89 5.05 -16.30
N ASP A 71 -3.06 6.31 -15.85
CA ASP A 71 -2.47 6.78 -14.59
C ASP A 71 -3.04 6.04 -13.38
N GLU A 72 -4.32 5.70 -13.38
CA GLU A 72 -4.94 4.87 -12.33
C GLU A 72 -4.32 3.47 -12.28
N LEU A 73 -4.16 2.81 -13.44
CA LEU A 73 -3.56 1.47 -13.50
C LEU A 73 -2.09 1.48 -13.07
N ILE A 74 -1.35 2.54 -13.43
CA ILE A 74 0.02 2.73 -12.96
C ILE A 74 0.06 2.87 -11.44
N ARG A 75 -0.78 3.74 -10.85
CA ARG A 75 -0.85 3.91 -9.38
C ARG A 75 -1.18 2.59 -8.69
N ARG A 76 -2.17 1.86 -9.20
CA ARG A 76 -2.52 0.54 -8.67
C ARG A 76 -1.32 -0.41 -8.68
N ARG A 77 -0.56 -0.47 -9.78
CA ARG A 77 0.64 -1.30 -9.88
C ARG A 77 1.74 -0.87 -8.91
N VAL A 78 1.92 0.44 -8.70
CA VAL A 78 2.87 0.97 -7.71
C VAL A 78 2.45 0.58 -6.30
N VAL A 79 1.16 0.73 -5.97
CA VAL A 79 0.58 0.27 -4.68
C VAL A 79 0.77 -1.22 -4.47
N GLU A 80 0.49 -2.05 -5.48
CA GLU A 80 0.72 -3.50 -5.41
C GLU A 80 2.20 -3.83 -5.15
N SER A 81 3.12 -3.08 -5.75
CA SER A 81 4.55 -3.24 -5.50
C SER A 81 4.93 -2.88 -4.06
N PHE A 82 4.41 -1.78 -3.55
CA PHE A 82 4.58 -1.37 -2.15
C PHE A 82 4.00 -2.42 -1.19
N MET A 83 2.77 -2.86 -1.42
CA MET A 83 2.10 -3.85 -0.57
C MET A 83 2.86 -5.19 -0.52
N ARG A 84 3.38 -5.67 -1.66
CA ARG A 84 4.23 -6.87 -1.68
C ARG A 84 5.50 -6.73 -0.83
N ARG A 85 6.02 -5.53 -0.67
CA ARG A 85 7.17 -5.25 0.21
C ARG A 85 6.75 -5.21 1.68
N MET A 86 5.56 -4.66 1.97
CA MET A 86 5.06 -4.50 3.34
C MET A 86 4.53 -5.79 3.95
N GLU A 87 3.79 -6.60 3.20
CA GLU A 87 3.11 -7.80 3.70
C GLU A 87 4.04 -8.77 4.46
N PRO A 88 5.26 -9.11 3.97
CA PRO A 88 6.17 -9.99 4.70
C PRO A 88 6.70 -9.42 6.02
N THR A 89 6.58 -8.10 6.25
CA THR A 89 7.04 -7.45 7.49
C THR A 89 6.03 -7.52 8.62
N LEU A 90 4.78 -7.88 8.30
CA LEU A 90 3.67 -7.99 9.24
C LEU A 90 3.65 -9.40 9.87
N THR A 91 4.73 -9.77 10.53
CA THR A 91 4.88 -11.05 11.25
C THR A 91 4.86 -10.83 12.75
N PHE A 92 4.51 -11.89 13.50
CA PHE A 92 4.51 -11.90 14.97
C PHE A 92 5.85 -12.32 15.57
N ASP A 93 6.89 -12.35 14.75
CA ASP A 93 8.22 -12.74 15.19
C ASP A 93 8.91 -11.58 15.92
N GLY A 94 9.51 -11.87 17.06
CA GLY A 94 10.27 -10.90 17.82
C GLY A 94 9.44 -10.07 18.80
N THR A 95 10.01 -8.96 19.23
CA THR A 95 9.39 -8.02 20.16
C THR A 95 8.49 -7.03 19.46
N ILE A 96 7.69 -6.28 20.24
CA ILE A 96 6.86 -5.19 19.71
C ILE A 96 7.75 -4.12 19.06
N GLU A 97 8.85 -3.75 19.72
CA GLU A 97 9.82 -2.78 19.19
C GLU A 97 10.40 -3.23 17.85
N GLU A 98 10.88 -4.48 17.75
CA GLU A 98 11.40 -5.07 16.50
C GLU A 98 10.33 -5.10 15.40
N SER A 99 9.07 -5.33 15.75
CA SER A 99 7.95 -5.33 14.80
C SER A 99 7.66 -3.94 14.24
N VAL A 100 7.67 -2.92 15.11
CA VAL A 100 7.52 -1.51 14.70
C VAL A 100 8.69 -1.09 13.81
N GLU A 101 9.92 -1.39 14.21
CA GLU A 101 11.13 -1.06 13.45
C GLU A 101 11.12 -1.71 12.06
N ARG A 102 10.73 -2.98 11.97
CA ARG A 102 10.64 -3.72 10.71
C ARG A 102 9.65 -3.11 9.75
N VAL A 103 8.45 -2.71 10.22
CA VAL A 103 7.40 -2.11 9.38
C VAL A 103 7.80 -0.69 8.94
N VAL A 104 8.23 0.15 9.88
CA VAL A 104 8.69 1.51 9.58
C VAL A 104 9.91 1.49 8.65
N GLY A 105 10.87 0.60 8.95
CA GLY A 105 12.06 0.43 8.13
C GLY A 105 11.74 0.02 6.70
N ALA A 106 10.87 -0.98 6.51
CA ALA A 106 10.47 -1.42 5.18
C ALA A 106 9.79 -0.32 4.36
N HIS A 107 9.00 0.55 5.00
CA HIS A 107 8.39 1.70 4.33
C HIS A 107 9.47 2.70 3.88
N LEU A 108 10.38 3.11 4.77
CA LEU A 108 11.46 4.03 4.44
C LEU A 108 12.39 3.47 3.36
N ASP A 109 12.79 2.21 3.49
CA ASP A 109 13.61 1.52 2.49
C ASP A 109 12.96 1.53 1.10
N TRP A 110 11.64 1.27 1.04
CA TRP A 110 10.91 1.29 -0.22
C TRP A 110 10.89 2.69 -0.84
N VAL A 111 10.64 3.72 -0.04
CA VAL A 111 10.64 5.12 -0.50
C VAL A 111 12.04 5.55 -0.96
N ALA A 112 13.08 5.15 -0.23
CA ALA A 112 14.46 5.43 -0.61
C ALA A 112 14.88 4.73 -1.92
N GLN A 113 14.40 3.50 -2.15
CA GLN A 113 14.65 2.74 -3.38
C GLN A 113 13.83 3.24 -4.57
N HIS A 114 12.62 3.77 -4.34
CA HIS A 114 11.66 4.16 -5.38
C HIS A 114 11.17 5.61 -5.25
N PRO A 115 12.07 6.61 -5.11
CA PRO A 115 11.65 7.98 -4.80
C PRO A 115 10.79 8.61 -5.91
N ARG A 116 11.00 8.20 -7.16
CA ARG A 116 10.22 8.70 -8.30
C ARG A 116 8.83 8.10 -8.39
N LEU A 117 8.67 6.82 -8.03
CA LEU A 117 7.34 6.20 -7.93
C LEU A 117 6.56 6.80 -6.76
N TYR A 118 7.23 7.02 -5.63
CA TYR A 118 6.62 7.66 -4.47
C TYR A 118 6.15 9.09 -4.81
N ALA A 119 6.99 9.89 -5.46
CA ALA A 119 6.61 11.21 -5.96
C ALA A 119 5.45 11.15 -6.97
N TYR A 120 5.39 10.12 -7.82
CA TYR A 120 4.27 9.92 -8.76
C TYR A 120 2.95 9.69 -8.04
N MET A 121 2.96 8.97 -6.93
CA MET A 121 1.78 8.78 -6.08
C MET A 121 1.26 10.10 -5.51
N GLY A 122 2.15 10.96 -4.99
CA GLY A 122 1.80 12.27 -4.40
C GLY A 122 1.29 13.31 -5.42
N VAL A 123 1.77 13.29 -6.67
CA VAL A 123 1.31 14.24 -7.72
C VAL A 123 -0.17 14.06 -8.04
N GLY A 124 -0.73 12.86 -7.84
CA GLY A 124 -2.15 12.60 -8.11
C GLY A 124 -3.10 13.17 -7.06
N GLU A 125 -2.69 13.34 -5.82
CA GLU A 125 -3.54 13.84 -4.73
C GLU A 125 -4.01 15.30 -4.96
N HIS A 126 -3.18 16.13 -5.59
CA HIS A 126 -3.47 17.54 -5.78
C HIS A 126 -4.07 17.87 -7.16
N ALA A 127 -3.93 16.98 -8.16
CA ALA A 127 -4.22 17.31 -9.55
C ALA A 127 -5.59 16.85 -10.06
N MET A 128 -6.24 15.86 -9.43
CA MET A 128 -7.40 15.18 -10.02
C MET A 128 -8.62 15.04 -9.10
N GLY A 129 -8.67 15.67 -7.95
CA GLY A 129 -9.89 15.72 -7.12
C GLY A 129 -10.42 14.37 -6.60
N ASP A 130 -9.79 13.27 -6.95
CA ASP A 130 -10.15 11.92 -6.50
C ASP A 130 -8.94 11.28 -5.75
N GLY A 131 -8.73 11.76 -4.53
CA GLY A 131 -7.76 11.19 -3.58
C GLY A 131 -8.07 9.76 -3.12
N SER A 132 -9.06 9.11 -3.74
CA SER A 132 -9.63 7.83 -3.36
C SER A 132 -8.58 6.72 -3.31
N LEU A 133 -7.76 6.53 -4.36
CA LEU A 133 -6.86 5.36 -4.41
C LEU A 133 -5.74 5.39 -3.36
N VAL A 134 -5.17 6.58 -3.06
CA VAL A 134 -4.12 6.71 -2.04
C VAL A 134 -4.74 6.66 -0.65
N ALA A 135 -5.90 7.29 -0.44
CA ALA A 135 -6.66 7.17 0.79
C ALA A 135 -7.12 5.72 1.02
N ASP A 136 -7.56 5.02 -0.03
CA ASP A 136 -7.93 3.61 -0.01
C ASP A 136 -6.71 2.72 0.33
N THR A 137 -5.51 3.06 -0.16
CA THR A 137 -4.27 2.35 0.16
C THR A 137 -3.89 2.50 1.63
N LYS A 138 -3.91 3.72 2.18
CA LYS A 138 -3.64 3.97 3.60
C LYS A 138 -4.64 3.23 4.48
N THR A 139 -5.91 3.26 4.08
CA THR A 139 -6.99 2.52 4.75
C THR A 139 -6.76 1.01 4.66
N ALA A 140 -6.35 0.49 3.51
CA ALA A 140 -6.06 -0.92 3.34
C ALA A 140 -4.87 -1.38 4.22
N ILE A 141 -3.81 -0.58 4.33
CA ILE A 141 -2.68 -0.85 5.23
C ILE A 141 -3.16 -0.85 6.68
N ALA A 142 -3.94 0.15 7.09
CA ALA A 142 -4.46 0.24 8.45
C ALA A 142 -5.39 -0.93 8.79
N LEU A 143 -6.22 -1.36 7.84
CA LEU A 143 -7.07 -2.54 8.00
C LEU A 143 -6.24 -3.82 8.12
N MET A 144 -5.21 -3.99 7.28
CA MET A 144 -4.31 -5.14 7.34
C MET A 144 -3.58 -5.21 8.69
N LEU A 145 -3.07 -4.07 9.19
CA LEU A 145 -2.49 -3.99 10.54
C LEU A 145 -3.52 -4.33 11.62
N SER A 146 -4.74 -3.79 11.49
CA SER A 146 -5.83 -4.07 12.44
C SER A 146 -6.25 -5.54 12.44
N GLU A 147 -6.27 -6.19 11.29
CA GLU A 147 -6.56 -7.62 11.18
C GLU A 147 -5.43 -8.47 11.77
N ARG A 148 -4.18 -8.17 11.40
CA ARG A 148 -3.01 -8.93 11.86
C ARG A 148 -2.80 -8.85 13.38
N PHE A 149 -2.95 -7.67 13.96
CA PHE A 149 -2.76 -7.47 15.41
C PHE A 149 -4.07 -7.45 16.20
N GLY A 150 -5.20 -7.44 15.51
CA GLY A 150 -6.53 -7.29 16.10
C GLY A 150 -6.90 -8.42 17.06
N ASP A 151 -6.58 -9.67 16.71
CA ASP A 151 -6.93 -10.82 17.54
C ASP A 151 -6.15 -10.82 18.85
N VAL A 152 -4.87 -10.45 18.81
CA VAL A 152 -4.03 -10.27 19.99
C VAL A 152 -4.60 -9.16 20.90
N LEU A 153 -4.93 -8.01 20.32
CA LEU A 153 -5.44 -6.87 21.07
C LEU A 153 -6.87 -7.13 21.60
N LYS A 154 -7.70 -7.88 20.87
CA LYS A 154 -9.01 -8.33 21.35
C LYS A 154 -8.87 -9.28 22.54
N ALA A 155 -7.90 -10.19 22.52
CA ALA A 155 -7.61 -11.07 23.65
C ALA A 155 -7.21 -10.29 24.90
N LEU A 156 -6.61 -9.10 24.73
CA LEU A 156 -6.30 -8.15 25.81
C LEU A 156 -7.48 -7.22 26.18
N GLY A 157 -8.67 -7.46 25.64
CA GLY A 157 -9.89 -6.68 25.97
C GLY A 157 -10.04 -5.37 25.18
N VAL A 158 -9.18 -5.10 24.19
CA VAL A 158 -9.26 -3.88 23.38
C VAL A 158 -10.39 -3.98 22.37
N ARG A 159 -11.25 -2.95 22.29
CA ARG A 159 -12.36 -2.91 21.32
C ARG A 159 -11.84 -2.74 19.88
N GLU A 160 -12.42 -3.49 18.96
CA GLU A 160 -12.03 -3.45 17.53
C GLU A 160 -12.09 -2.05 16.91
N ALA A 161 -13.11 -1.26 17.25
CA ALA A 161 -13.23 0.12 16.77
C ALA A 161 -12.04 1.00 17.21
N SER A 162 -11.53 0.81 18.43
CA SER A 162 -10.36 1.52 18.95
C SER A 162 -9.08 1.09 18.22
N ILE A 163 -8.90 -0.21 18.00
CA ILE A 163 -7.76 -0.78 17.25
C ILE A 163 -7.68 -0.15 15.85
N ARG A 164 -8.81 -0.14 15.13
CA ARG A 164 -8.89 0.42 13.78
C ARG A 164 -8.57 1.92 13.76
N SER A 165 -9.12 2.69 14.67
CA SER A 165 -8.89 4.14 14.74
C SER A 165 -7.43 4.47 14.99
N VAL A 166 -6.77 3.75 15.90
CA VAL A 166 -5.36 3.93 16.21
C VAL A 166 -4.48 3.51 15.04
N ALA A 167 -4.77 2.37 14.40
CA ALA A 167 -4.03 1.92 13.22
C ALA A 167 -4.11 2.95 12.07
N VAL A 168 -5.30 3.50 11.78
CA VAL A 168 -5.47 4.58 10.77
C VAL A 168 -4.65 5.82 11.15
N GLY A 169 -4.68 6.23 12.44
CA GLY A 169 -3.91 7.36 12.93
C GLY A 169 -2.40 7.16 12.77
N ILE A 170 -1.89 6.00 13.16
CA ILE A 170 -0.46 5.66 13.04
C ILE A 170 -0.03 5.63 11.57
N VAL A 171 -0.79 4.96 10.70
CA VAL A 171 -0.48 4.90 9.26
C VAL A 171 -0.46 6.31 8.66
N GLY A 172 -1.46 7.14 8.98
CA GLY A 172 -1.52 8.52 8.51
C GLY A 172 -0.35 9.36 9.01
N PHE A 173 0.05 9.22 10.28
CA PHE A 173 1.20 9.92 10.86
C PHE A 173 2.50 9.53 10.16
N VAL A 174 2.78 8.22 10.06
CA VAL A 174 4.00 7.70 9.42
C VAL A 174 4.08 8.14 7.97
N ASP A 175 3.01 7.93 7.20
CA ASP A 175 2.96 8.30 5.79
C ASP A 175 3.16 9.81 5.58
N THR A 176 2.52 10.67 6.39
CA THR A 176 2.68 12.12 6.27
C THR A 176 4.11 12.56 6.59
N ALA A 177 4.74 11.99 7.62
CA ALA A 177 6.12 12.29 7.98
C ALA A 177 7.10 11.85 6.89
N VAL A 178 6.90 10.65 6.33
CA VAL A 178 7.73 10.11 5.23
C VAL A 178 7.53 10.94 3.95
N ASN A 179 6.31 11.36 3.64
CA ASN A 179 6.02 12.25 2.51
C ASN A 179 6.76 13.59 2.62
N GLN A 180 6.71 14.22 3.79
CA GLN A 180 7.42 15.46 4.04
C GLN A 180 8.92 15.28 3.86
N TRP A 181 9.49 14.24 4.45
CA TRP A 181 10.92 13.93 4.35
C TRP A 181 11.36 13.60 2.92
N ALA A 182 10.56 12.82 2.17
CA ALA A 182 10.87 12.47 0.79
C ALA A 182 10.81 13.67 -0.17
N GLY A 183 9.97 14.67 0.15
CA GLY A 183 9.87 15.94 -0.59
C GLY A 183 10.93 16.98 -0.21
N ASP A 184 11.62 16.79 0.90
CA ASP A 184 12.67 17.71 1.36
C ASP A 184 13.95 17.52 0.53
N THR A 185 14.29 18.54 -0.26
CA THR A 185 15.48 18.54 -1.12
C THR A 185 16.77 18.81 -0.33
N GLU A 186 16.67 19.45 0.81
CA GLU A 186 17.81 19.78 1.67
C GLU A 186 18.18 18.62 2.60
N ARG A 187 17.23 17.73 2.88
CA ARG A 187 17.37 16.56 3.75
C ARG A 187 18.04 16.88 5.07
N GLU A 188 17.47 17.87 5.78
CA GLU A 188 17.94 18.28 7.10
C GLU A 188 17.91 17.12 8.12
N VAL A 189 16.96 16.18 7.95
CA VAL A 189 16.83 14.97 8.77
C VAL A 189 17.31 13.76 7.97
N SER A 190 18.26 13.02 8.53
CA SER A 190 18.71 11.76 7.93
C SER A 190 17.63 10.68 7.99
N GLU A 191 17.74 9.66 7.14
CA GLU A 191 16.82 8.50 7.17
C GLU A 191 16.84 7.80 8.53
N GLU A 192 18.04 7.64 9.12
CA GLU A 192 18.21 6.99 10.42
C GLU A 192 17.54 7.80 11.55
N GLU A 193 17.68 9.12 11.56
CA GLU A 193 17.00 9.99 12.52
C GLU A 193 15.50 9.94 12.38
N LEU A 194 14.98 9.98 11.14
CA LEU A 194 13.56 9.84 10.88
C LEU A 194 13.04 8.48 11.33
N ARG A 195 13.74 7.39 11.00
CA ARG A 195 13.40 6.02 11.41
C ARG A 195 13.29 5.92 12.93
N ALA A 196 14.30 6.38 13.63
CA ALA A 196 14.31 6.37 15.10
C ALA A 196 13.19 7.22 15.70
N MET A 197 12.91 8.39 15.11
CA MET A 197 11.82 9.26 15.54
C MET A 197 10.46 8.59 15.34
N LEU A 198 10.22 8.02 14.17
CA LEU A 198 8.96 7.34 13.84
C LEU A 198 8.72 6.14 14.75
N CYS A 199 9.72 5.29 14.96
CA CYS A 199 9.58 4.12 15.82
C CYS A 199 9.22 4.53 17.26
N ARG A 200 9.91 5.53 17.82
CA ARG A 200 9.58 6.05 19.17
C ARG A 200 8.17 6.65 19.23
N SER A 201 7.77 7.40 18.20
CA SER A 201 6.44 8.03 18.17
C SER A 201 5.32 7.00 18.03
N VAL A 202 5.49 6.01 17.17
CA VAL A 202 4.52 4.89 17.01
C VAL A 202 4.38 4.15 18.33
N TRP A 203 5.50 3.80 18.98
CA TRP A 203 5.46 3.16 20.30
C TRP A 203 4.74 4.03 21.34
N ALA A 204 5.05 5.33 21.42
CA ALA A 204 4.42 6.23 22.38
C ALA A 204 2.89 6.32 22.20
N VAL A 205 2.41 6.34 20.95
CA VAL A 205 0.96 6.31 20.65
C VAL A 205 0.33 4.98 21.06
N LEU A 206 0.98 3.86 20.77
CA LEU A 206 0.52 2.54 21.15
C LEU A 206 0.46 2.39 22.67
N ASP A 207 1.54 2.71 23.37
CA ASP A 207 1.66 2.59 24.84
C ASP A 207 0.60 3.45 25.54
N ALA A 208 0.48 4.73 25.16
CA ALA A 208 -0.52 5.62 25.75
C ALA A 208 -1.95 5.09 25.54
N THR A 209 -2.27 4.66 24.31
CA THR A 209 -3.61 4.14 24.00
C THR A 209 -3.92 2.86 24.76
N LEU A 210 -2.97 1.94 24.86
CA LEU A 210 -3.18 0.67 25.55
C LEU A 210 -3.31 0.86 27.06
N ARG A 211 -2.52 1.75 27.67
CA ARG A 211 -2.65 2.10 29.09
C ARG A 211 -4.01 2.72 29.41
N ASP A 212 -4.52 3.59 28.55
CA ASP A 212 -5.88 4.16 28.73
C ASP A 212 -6.97 3.08 28.68
N LEU A 213 -6.69 1.94 28.06
CA LEU A 213 -7.57 0.78 27.98
C LEU A 213 -7.26 -0.27 29.07
N GLY A 214 -6.35 0.03 30.01
CA GLY A 214 -5.97 -0.85 31.10
C GLY A 214 -4.98 -1.95 30.73
N VAL A 215 -4.33 -1.85 29.54
CA VAL A 215 -3.35 -2.80 29.04
C VAL A 215 -1.96 -2.21 29.17
N GLU A 216 -1.09 -2.86 29.93
CA GLU A 216 0.32 -2.47 30.05
C GLU A 216 1.19 -3.43 29.25
N LEU A 217 1.93 -2.91 28.27
CA LEU A 217 2.90 -3.65 27.47
C LEU A 217 4.28 -3.04 27.59
N SER A 218 5.31 -3.85 27.34
CA SER A 218 6.70 -3.39 27.20
C SER A 218 7.12 -3.49 25.73
N PRO A 219 7.94 -2.54 25.23
CA PRO A 219 8.47 -2.63 23.86
C PRO A 219 9.28 -3.90 23.62
N GLN A 220 9.93 -4.46 24.68
CA GLN A 220 10.71 -5.70 24.63
C GLN A 220 9.85 -6.96 24.79
N GLN A 221 8.56 -6.84 25.03
CA GLN A 221 7.66 -7.99 25.13
C GLN A 221 7.49 -8.65 23.76
N ARG A 222 7.58 -9.98 23.73
CA ARG A 222 7.38 -10.73 22.49
C ARG A 222 5.92 -10.74 22.09
N VAL A 223 5.64 -10.53 20.82
CA VAL A 223 4.26 -10.51 20.31
C VAL A 223 3.61 -11.88 20.49
N SER A 224 4.38 -12.99 20.33
CA SER A 224 3.91 -14.36 20.58
C SER A 224 3.39 -14.60 22.01
N ASP A 225 3.92 -13.90 22.99
CA ASP A 225 3.54 -14.08 24.40
C ASP A 225 2.18 -13.44 24.72
N LEU A 226 1.70 -12.54 23.82
CA LEU A 226 0.39 -11.90 23.94
C LEU A 226 -0.74 -12.81 23.47
N GLU A 227 -0.49 -13.77 22.58
CA GLU A 227 -1.50 -14.68 22.04
C GLU A 227 -2.05 -15.67 23.09
N GLY A 228 -1.32 -15.86 24.20
CA GLY A 228 -1.68 -16.78 25.27
C GLY A 228 -2.14 -16.12 26.57
N ALA A 229 -2.23 -14.78 26.64
CA ALA A 229 -2.59 -14.08 27.87
C ALA A 229 -4.11 -14.20 28.13
N PRO A 230 -4.56 -14.69 29.31
CA PRO A 230 -5.97 -14.71 29.64
C PRO A 230 -6.49 -13.28 29.78
N ALA A 231 -7.63 -13.01 29.18
CA ALA A 231 -8.38 -11.77 29.39
C ALA A 231 -8.70 -11.63 30.90
N HIS A 232 -8.28 -10.54 31.50
CA HIS A 232 -8.56 -10.18 32.89
C HIS A 232 -9.89 -9.44 33.03
#